data_41d27b3cd685ac17dae56af220aec91a
#
_entry.id   41d27b3cd685ac17dae56af220aec91a
#
_cell.length_a   1.000
_cell.length_b   1.000
_cell.length_c   1.000
_cell.angle_alpha   90.00
_cell.angle_beta   90.00
_cell.angle_gamma   90.00
#
_symmetry.space_group_name_H-M   'P 1'
#
loop_
_entity.id
_entity.type
_entity.pdbx_description
1 polymer ?
#
loop_
_entity_poly.entity_id
_entity_poly.type
_entity_poly.pdbx_seq_one_letter_code
_entity_poly.pdbx_strand_id
1 'polypeptide(L)'
;MRAIHVSAIADAVKKLCMDANWSLEPDMLRAFDRALGRERSEAGKQVLTILKQNAELARTRQIPYCQDTGMVIAFVELGQDVHVTGGGLYDAINEGVRQGYTEGYLRASIVRSPFDRVNTGDNTPAVIHVDVVPGAILKIMVMAKGGGCENRSKYVMLTPAAGLPAVKDFVIECVKTAGPDACPPLILGVGVGGTFEKAAINSKKALFRELGSPNPDPTLDALEQELLERANRLGIGPQGYGGDTTSFGIHILTYPCHITSLPVAVTIECHAHRHKEVTL
;
A
#
# COMPACT_ATOMS: atom_id res chain seq x y z
N MET A 1 -29.45 -6.50 13.24
CA MET A 1 -28.97 -5.79 12.02
C MET A 1 -28.57 -4.39 12.44
N ARG A 2 -27.37 -3.97 12.15
CA ARG A 2 -26.84 -2.63 12.48
C ARG A 2 -26.97 -1.71 11.28
N ALA A 3 -27.67 -0.59 11.41
CA ALA A 3 -27.78 0.38 10.33
C ALA A 3 -26.59 1.37 10.36
N ILE A 4 -25.98 1.60 9.21
CA ILE A 4 -24.93 2.61 9.01
C ILE A 4 -25.36 3.49 7.85
N HIS A 5 -25.52 4.78 8.10
CA HIS A 5 -25.93 5.73 7.08
C HIS A 5 -24.74 6.12 6.18
N VAL A 6 -24.99 6.31 4.89
CA VAL A 6 -23.96 6.64 3.89
C VAL A 6 -23.17 7.90 4.22
N SER A 7 -23.75 8.87 4.93
CA SER A 7 -23.01 10.06 5.35
C SER A 7 -21.87 9.74 6.32
N ALA A 8 -22.08 8.80 7.26
CA ALA A 8 -21.01 8.38 8.18
C ALA A 8 -19.86 7.68 7.42
N ILE A 9 -20.18 6.95 6.35
CA ILE A 9 -19.19 6.32 5.49
C ILE A 9 -18.39 7.38 4.73
N ALA A 10 -19.08 8.34 4.11
CA ALA A 10 -18.45 9.44 3.37
C ALA A 10 -17.53 10.29 4.27
N ASP A 11 -18.00 10.68 5.46
CA ASP A 11 -17.22 11.44 6.43
C ASP A 11 -15.96 10.67 6.89
N ALA A 12 -16.11 9.37 7.13
CA ALA A 12 -15.00 8.50 7.51
C ALA A 12 -13.95 8.41 6.39
N VAL A 13 -14.36 8.13 5.14
CA VAL A 13 -13.46 8.03 3.99
C VAL A 13 -12.78 9.36 3.69
N LYS A 14 -13.52 10.48 3.76
CA LYS A 14 -12.95 11.83 3.65
C LYS A 14 -11.78 12.01 4.62
N LYS A 15 -12.01 11.71 5.89
CA LYS A 15 -10.97 11.83 6.92
C LYS A 15 -9.79 10.90 6.64
N LEU A 16 -10.03 9.65 6.26
CA LEU A 16 -8.96 8.70 5.93
C LEU A 16 -8.09 9.18 4.77
N CYS A 17 -8.68 9.76 3.72
CA CYS A 17 -7.93 10.29 2.58
C CYS A 17 -6.99 11.44 3.00
N MET A 18 -7.47 12.35 3.83
CA MET A 18 -6.69 13.48 4.32
C MET A 18 -5.59 13.01 5.27
N ASP A 19 -5.95 12.24 6.30
CA ASP A 19 -5.01 11.74 7.31
C ASP A 19 -3.91 10.88 6.69
N ALA A 20 -4.24 10.01 5.72
CA ALA A 20 -3.25 9.19 5.03
C ALA A 20 -2.21 10.03 4.28
N ASN A 21 -2.60 11.16 3.70
CA ASN A 21 -1.70 12.04 2.97
C ASN A 21 -0.88 12.99 3.86
N TRP A 22 -1.37 13.29 5.07
CA TRP A 22 -0.73 14.22 5.99
C TRP A 22 0.16 13.54 7.04
N SER A 23 -0.12 12.27 7.37
CA SER A 23 0.54 11.61 8.49
C SER A 23 0.82 10.15 8.18
N LEU A 24 2.09 9.79 8.13
CA LEU A 24 2.53 8.41 8.06
C LEU A 24 2.15 7.66 9.36
N GLU A 25 1.98 6.35 9.25
CA GLU A 25 1.72 5.51 10.41
C GLU A 25 2.92 5.44 11.37
N PRO A 26 2.70 5.19 12.66
CA PRO A 26 3.80 5.13 13.64
C PRO A 26 4.86 4.06 13.32
N ASP A 27 4.49 2.97 12.68
CA ASP A 27 5.41 1.91 12.25
C ASP A 27 6.38 2.37 11.17
N MET A 28 5.91 3.24 10.26
CA MET A 28 6.75 3.91 9.27
C MET A 28 7.81 4.80 9.95
N LEU A 29 7.40 5.59 10.94
CA LEU A 29 8.34 6.44 11.69
C LEU A 29 9.38 5.58 12.43
N ARG A 30 8.95 4.47 13.04
CA ARG A 30 9.87 3.48 13.64
C ARG A 30 10.79 2.83 12.60
N ALA A 31 10.31 2.60 11.36
CA ALA A 31 11.13 2.06 10.29
C ALA A 31 12.24 3.05 9.87
N PHE A 32 11.94 4.34 9.78
CA PHE A 32 12.96 5.38 9.57
C PHE A 32 13.99 5.39 10.70
N ASP A 33 13.57 5.29 11.95
CA ASP A 33 14.51 5.29 13.11
C ASP A 33 15.43 4.06 13.09
N ARG A 34 14.87 2.87 12.81
CA ARG A 34 15.68 1.66 12.66
C ARG A 34 16.67 1.77 11.51
N ALA A 35 16.24 2.34 10.38
CA ALA A 35 17.10 2.54 9.21
C ALA A 35 18.23 3.51 9.50
N LEU A 36 17.95 4.67 10.10
CA LEU A 36 18.96 5.65 10.52
C LEU A 36 20.02 5.05 11.44
N GLY A 37 19.62 4.15 12.34
CA GLY A 37 20.53 3.47 13.25
C GLY A 37 21.43 2.40 12.58
N ARG A 38 21.07 1.92 11.39
CA ARG A 38 21.79 0.85 10.67
C ARG A 38 22.53 1.34 9.42
N GLU A 39 22.06 2.43 8.83
CA GLU A 39 22.61 2.97 7.58
C GLU A 39 24.06 3.42 7.80
N ARG A 40 24.96 2.98 6.93
CA ARG A 40 26.38 3.32 6.97
C ARG A 40 26.75 4.40 5.97
N SER A 41 25.96 4.54 4.89
CA SER A 41 26.18 5.59 3.88
C SER A 41 25.80 6.95 4.45
N GLU A 42 26.70 7.91 4.42
CA GLU A 42 26.41 9.29 4.86
C GLU A 42 25.33 9.94 3.99
N ALA A 43 25.34 9.70 2.66
CA ALA A 43 24.28 10.16 1.77
C ALA A 43 22.94 9.51 2.12
N GLY A 44 22.93 8.18 2.40
CA GLY A 44 21.75 7.46 2.85
C GLY A 44 21.17 8.02 4.14
N LYS A 45 22.02 8.31 5.15
CA LYS A 45 21.57 8.93 6.41
C LYS A 45 20.96 10.31 6.20
N GLN A 46 21.60 11.15 5.36
CA GLN A 46 21.07 12.48 5.05
C GLN A 46 19.70 12.38 4.39
N VAL A 47 19.54 11.49 3.41
CA VAL A 47 18.25 11.28 2.74
C VAL A 47 17.18 10.78 3.73
N LEU A 48 17.45 9.76 4.54
CA LEU A 48 16.51 9.27 5.55
C LEU A 48 16.11 10.36 6.55
N THR A 49 17.06 11.22 6.95
CA THR A 49 16.79 12.35 7.83
C THR A 49 15.84 13.35 7.18
N ILE A 50 16.09 13.72 5.91
CA ILE A 50 15.23 14.65 5.15
C ILE A 50 13.81 14.05 5.01
N LEU A 51 13.70 12.77 4.66
CA LEU A 51 12.40 12.10 4.52
C LEU A 51 11.62 12.09 5.85
N LYS A 52 12.29 11.85 6.97
CA LYS A 52 11.68 11.89 8.30
C LYS A 52 11.25 13.32 8.69
N GLN A 53 12.07 14.32 8.40
CA GLN A 53 11.71 15.74 8.60
C GLN A 53 10.51 16.14 7.75
N ASN A 54 10.45 15.68 6.50
CA ASN A 54 9.29 15.91 5.63
C ASN A 54 8.01 15.28 6.21
N ALA A 55 8.09 14.07 6.79
CA ALA A 55 6.95 13.43 7.45
C ALA A 55 6.44 14.27 8.65
N GLU A 56 7.35 14.80 9.45
CA GLU A 56 6.99 15.65 10.58
C GLU A 56 6.40 16.99 10.12
N LEU A 57 6.96 17.60 9.07
CA LEU A 57 6.43 18.83 8.47
C LEU A 57 5.01 18.61 7.92
N ALA A 58 4.79 17.52 7.17
CA ALA A 58 3.50 17.18 6.62
C ALA A 58 2.44 17.02 7.72
N ARG A 59 2.78 16.27 8.78
CA ARG A 59 1.91 16.04 9.92
C ARG A 59 1.54 17.32 10.67
N THR A 60 2.54 18.17 10.97
CA THR A 60 2.34 19.38 11.78
C THR A 60 1.63 20.50 11.03
N ARG A 61 1.85 20.57 9.70
CA ARG A 61 1.24 21.58 8.85
C ARG A 61 -0.05 21.11 8.19
N GLN A 62 -0.39 19.82 8.30
CA GLN A 62 -1.52 19.19 7.60
C GLN A 62 -1.48 19.45 6.08
N ILE A 63 -0.31 19.20 5.50
CA ILE A 63 -0.06 19.30 4.06
C ILE A 63 0.37 17.93 3.51
N PRO A 64 0.16 17.67 2.21
CA PRO A 64 0.55 16.39 1.63
C PRO A 64 2.04 16.09 1.79
N TYR A 65 2.36 14.87 2.23
CA TYR A 65 3.72 14.37 2.36
C TYR A 65 4.45 14.28 1.01
N CYS A 66 3.71 14.04 -0.07
CA CYS A 66 4.21 13.89 -1.44
C CYS A 66 3.32 14.68 -2.40
N GLN A 67 3.89 15.21 -3.50
CA GLN A 67 3.13 15.86 -4.57
C GLN A 67 2.20 14.89 -5.31
N ASP A 68 2.51 13.60 -5.35
CA ASP A 68 1.59 12.55 -5.81
C ASP A 68 0.76 12.06 -4.63
N THR A 69 -0.45 12.57 -4.50
CA THR A 69 -1.37 12.18 -3.43
C THR A 69 -2.15 10.89 -3.75
N GLY A 70 -1.82 10.27 -4.88
CA GLY A 70 -2.20 8.91 -5.22
C GLY A 70 -3.63 8.73 -5.73
N MET A 71 -3.90 7.49 -6.13
CA MET A 71 -5.23 6.94 -6.36
C MET A 71 -5.71 6.26 -5.08
N VAL A 72 -6.98 6.43 -4.74
CA VAL A 72 -7.54 5.76 -3.56
C VAL A 72 -7.86 4.30 -3.88
N ILE A 73 -7.28 3.41 -3.07
CA ILE A 73 -7.66 1.99 -3.04
C ILE A 73 -8.31 1.74 -1.68
N ALA A 74 -9.55 1.25 -1.70
CA ALA A 74 -10.31 0.95 -0.49
C ALA A 74 -10.53 -0.56 -0.37
N PHE A 75 -10.16 -1.13 0.78
CA PHE A 75 -10.57 -2.46 1.20
C PHE A 75 -11.64 -2.31 2.28
N VAL A 76 -12.77 -2.97 2.06
CA VAL A 76 -13.93 -2.87 2.95
C VAL A 76 -14.27 -4.26 3.47
N GLU A 77 -14.32 -4.41 4.79
CA GLU A 77 -14.90 -5.59 5.44
C GLU A 77 -16.30 -5.24 5.88
N LEU A 78 -17.29 -5.76 5.14
CA LEU A 78 -18.72 -5.52 5.38
C LEU A 78 -19.29 -6.67 6.18
N GLY A 79 -19.66 -6.43 7.43
CA GLY A 79 -20.32 -7.40 8.29
C GLY A 79 -21.69 -7.80 7.73
N GLN A 80 -22.03 -9.11 7.75
CA GLN A 80 -23.29 -9.63 7.25
C GLN A 80 -24.53 -9.04 7.93
N ASP A 81 -24.36 -8.55 9.18
CA ASP A 81 -25.44 -7.92 9.95
C ASP A 81 -25.44 -6.38 9.81
N VAL A 82 -24.65 -5.83 8.92
CA VAL A 82 -24.66 -4.40 8.58
C VAL A 82 -25.65 -4.13 7.45
N HIS A 83 -26.46 -3.11 7.63
CA HIS A 83 -27.34 -2.56 6.61
C HIS A 83 -26.93 -1.12 6.29
N VAL A 84 -26.42 -0.88 5.09
CA VAL A 84 -26.09 0.46 4.60
C VAL A 84 -27.39 1.15 4.20
N THR A 85 -27.63 2.35 4.74
CA THR A 85 -28.87 3.11 4.53
C THR A 85 -28.58 4.48 3.92
N GLY A 86 -29.56 5.03 3.21
CA GLY A 86 -29.47 6.38 2.64
C GLY A 86 -28.80 6.44 1.26
N GLY A 87 -28.30 5.33 0.72
CA GLY A 87 -27.69 5.29 -0.60
C GLY A 87 -26.80 4.06 -0.81
N GLY A 88 -25.99 4.09 -1.87
CA GLY A 88 -25.06 3.02 -2.22
C GLY A 88 -23.72 3.12 -1.46
N LEU A 89 -23.15 1.97 -1.07
CA LEU A 89 -21.83 1.92 -0.41
C LEU A 89 -20.72 2.52 -1.29
N TYR A 90 -20.70 2.16 -2.56
CA TYR A 90 -19.68 2.64 -3.51
C TYR A 90 -19.78 4.15 -3.74
N ASP A 91 -21.01 4.67 -3.82
CA ASP A 91 -21.25 6.11 -3.99
C ASP A 91 -20.79 6.88 -2.76
N ALA A 92 -21.07 6.36 -1.56
CA ALA A 92 -20.64 6.96 -0.31
C ALA A 92 -19.11 7.00 -0.17
N ILE A 93 -18.41 5.93 -0.57
CA ILE A 93 -16.95 5.91 -0.57
C ILE A 93 -16.40 6.94 -1.56
N ASN A 94 -16.92 6.99 -2.79
CA ASN A 94 -16.49 7.96 -3.80
C ASN A 94 -16.81 9.41 -3.38
N GLU A 95 -17.93 9.64 -2.70
CA GLU A 95 -18.24 10.97 -2.13
C GLU A 95 -17.21 11.37 -1.08
N GLY A 96 -16.84 10.46 -0.20
CA GLY A 96 -15.78 10.72 0.79
C GLY A 96 -14.42 11.02 0.14
N VAL A 97 -14.06 10.31 -0.94
CA VAL A 97 -12.85 10.58 -1.72
C VAL A 97 -12.91 11.98 -2.33
N ARG A 98 -14.01 12.33 -3.01
CA ARG A 98 -14.20 13.66 -3.62
C ARG A 98 -14.02 14.77 -2.60
N GLN A 99 -14.72 14.68 -1.46
CA GLN A 99 -14.61 15.66 -0.39
C GLN A 99 -13.19 15.71 0.18
N GLY A 100 -12.58 14.56 0.49
CA GLY A 100 -11.24 14.49 1.06
C GLY A 100 -10.16 15.10 0.17
N TYR A 101 -10.23 14.84 -1.14
CA TYR A 101 -9.29 15.42 -2.09
C TYR A 101 -9.51 16.91 -2.32
N THR A 102 -10.75 17.38 -2.31
CA THR A 102 -11.07 18.79 -2.48
C THR A 102 -10.70 19.60 -1.23
N GLU A 103 -11.17 19.20 -0.06
CA GLU A 103 -10.98 19.93 1.20
C GLU A 103 -9.57 19.78 1.76
N GLY A 104 -8.90 18.64 1.50
CA GLY A 104 -7.50 18.39 1.87
C GLY A 104 -6.48 19.03 0.93
N TYR A 105 -6.95 19.75 -0.11
CA TYR A 105 -6.08 20.30 -1.16
C TYR A 105 -5.16 19.25 -1.79
N LEU A 106 -5.67 18.03 -1.95
CA LEU A 106 -4.95 16.93 -2.53
C LEU A 106 -5.03 16.98 -4.06
N ARG A 107 -3.98 16.50 -4.72
CA ARG A 107 -3.93 16.49 -6.19
C ARG A 107 -4.88 15.46 -6.78
N ALA A 108 -5.82 15.86 -7.61
CA ALA A 108 -6.62 14.96 -8.44
C ALA A 108 -5.73 14.34 -9.53
N SER A 109 -5.61 13.00 -9.53
CA SER A 109 -4.71 12.25 -10.41
C SER A 109 -5.43 11.23 -11.31
N ILE A 110 -6.76 11.14 -11.19
CA ILE A 110 -7.56 10.17 -11.95
C ILE A 110 -7.96 10.75 -13.30
N VAL A 111 -7.84 9.94 -14.35
CA VAL A 111 -8.32 10.25 -15.70
C VAL A 111 -9.52 9.36 -16.05
N ARG A 112 -10.47 9.90 -16.82
CA ARG A 112 -11.74 9.25 -17.16
C ARG A 112 -11.56 7.93 -17.91
N SER A 113 -10.50 7.87 -18.70
CA SER A 113 -10.21 6.70 -19.54
C SER A 113 -8.70 6.56 -19.71
N PRO A 114 -8.15 5.34 -19.81
CA PRO A 114 -6.74 5.12 -20.12
C PRO A 114 -6.30 5.76 -21.46
N PHE A 115 -7.21 5.91 -22.40
CA PHE A 115 -6.95 6.43 -23.74
C PHE A 115 -7.35 7.90 -23.88
N ASP A 116 -8.53 8.29 -23.34
CA ASP A 116 -8.95 9.69 -23.20
C ASP A 116 -8.53 10.19 -21.82
N ARG A 117 -7.38 10.79 -21.75
CA ARG A 117 -6.69 11.14 -20.50
C ARG A 117 -7.17 12.46 -19.88
N VAL A 118 -8.45 12.73 -19.98
CA VAL A 118 -9.08 13.90 -19.33
C VAL A 118 -9.21 13.63 -17.83
N ASN A 119 -8.66 14.53 -17.00
CA ASN A 119 -8.74 14.43 -15.54
C ASN A 119 -10.21 14.50 -15.06
N THR A 120 -10.56 13.70 -14.06
CA THR A 120 -11.90 13.72 -13.46
C THR A 120 -12.15 14.96 -12.62
N GLY A 121 -11.08 15.57 -12.10
CA GLY A 121 -11.12 16.80 -11.30
C GLY A 121 -11.36 16.56 -9.81
N ASP A 122 -11.75 15.37 -9.40
CA ASP A 122 -12.15 15.06 -8.02
C ASP A 122 -11.52 13.78 -7.45
N ASN A 123 -10.57 13.19 -8.18
CA ASN A 123 -9.85 11.97 -7.86
C ASN A 123 -10.74 10.72 -7.71
N THR A 124 -11.91 10.71 -8.31
CA THR A 124 -12.81 9.54 -8.39
C THR A 124 -12.80 8.90 -9.77
N PRO A 125 -13.17 7.61 -9.90
CA PRO A 125 -13.55 6.70 -8.84
C PRO A 125 -12.37 6.10 -8.08
N ALA A 126 -12.58 5.71 -6.83
CA ALA A 126 -11.68 4.85 -6.10
C ALA A 126 -11.72 3.40 -6.63
N VAL A 127 -10.64 2.64 -6.41
CA VAL A 127 -10.64 1.19 -6.60
C VAL A 127 -11.12 0.54 -5.31
N ILE A 128 -12.30 -0.08 -5.33
CA ILE A 128 -12.98 -0.58 -4.13
C ILE A 128 -13.06 -2.11 -4.18
N HIS A 129 -12.56 -2.75 -3.12
CA HIS A 129 -12.68 -4.19 -2.88
C HIS A 129 -13.53 -4.40 -1.63
N VAL A 130 -14.56 -5.25 -1.70
CA VAL A 130 -15.46 -5.55 -0.59
C VAL A 130 -15.40 -7.02 -0.25
N ASP A 131 -15.04 -7.34 0.98
CA ASP A 131 -15.14 -8.68 1.55
C ASP A 131 -16.34 -8.71 2.52
N VAL A 132 -17.23 -9.68 2.36
CA VAL A 132 -18.32 -9.91 3.33
C VAL A 132 -17.80 -10.79 4.44
N VAL A 133 -17.94 -10.31 5.68
CA VAL A 133 -17.43 -10.98 6.89
C VAL A 133 -18.55 -11.22 7.90
N PRO A 134 -18.41 -12.18 8.83
CA PRO A 134 -19.37 -12.35 9.91
C PRO A 134 -19.47 -11.11 10.83
N GLY A 135 -20.66 -10.89 11.41
CA GLY A 135 -20.88 -9.86 12.43
C GLY A 135 -21.42 -8.54 11.89
N ALA A 136 -21.33 -7.49 12.72
CA ALA A 136 -22.01 -6.20 12.52
C ALA A 136 -21.04 -5.02 12.48
N ILE A 137 -19.83 -5.21 11.99
CA ILE A 137 -18.83 -4.15 11.80
C ILE A 137 -18.73 -3.76 10.33
N LEU A 138 -18.38 -2.52 10.08
CA LEU A 138 -17.95 -2.05 8.78
C LEU A 138 -16.53 -1.47 8.97
N LYS A 139 -15.52 -2.22 8.51
CA LYS A 139 -14.14 -1.76 8.52
C LYS A 139 -13.78 -1.24 7.13
N ILE A 140 -13.19 -0.06 7.07
CA ILE A 140 -12.73 0.58 5.83
C ILE A 140 -11.25 0.87 5.98
N MET A 141 -10.45 0.33 5.08
CA MET A 141 -9.02 0.56 4.95
C MET A 141 -8.77 1.33 3.66
N VAL A 142 -8.12 2.47 3.73
CA VAL A 142 -7.82 3.34 2.59
C VAL A 142 -6.31 3.41 2.40
N MET A 143 -5.86 3.23 1.16
CA MET A 143 -4.48 3.47 0.72
C MET A 143 -4.47 4.54 -0.36
N ALA A 144 -3.64 5.56 -0.20
CA ALA A 144 -3.36 6.57 -1.23
C ALA A 144 -2.17 6.09 -2.08
N LYS A 145 -2.45 5.30 -3.12
CA LYS A 145 -1.45 4.60 -3.94
C LYS A 145 -0.83 5.52 -4.99
N GLY A 146 0.44 5.85 -4.82
CA GLY A 146 1.18 6.68 -5.76
C GLY A 146 1.43 5.99 -7.11
N GLY A 147 1.31 6.74 -8.21
CA GLY A 147 1.49 6.21 -9.56
C GLY A 147 2.92 5.77 -9.87
N GLY A 148 3.92 6.43 -9.30
CA GLY A 148 5.34 6.08 -9.51
C GLY A 148 5.66 4.65 -9.08
N CYS A 149 5.28 4.28 -7.87
CA CYS A 149 5.46 2.92 -7.37
C CYS A 149 4.44 1.93 -7.95
N GLU A 150 3.19 2.33 -8.22
CA GLU A 150 2.23 1.43 -8.88
C GLU A 150 2.75 0.95 -10.24
N ASN A 151 3.36 1.82 -11.02
CA ASN A 151 3.95 1.49 -12.33
C ASN A 151 5.13 0.51 -12.25
N ARG A 152 5.68 0.27 -11.06
CA ARG A 152 6.78 -0.69 -10.82
C ARG A 152 6.29 -2.01 -10.26
N SER A 153 4.99 -2.13 -9.93
CA SER A 153 4.38 -3.38 -9.51
C SER A 153 4.36 -4.37 -10.67
N LYS A 154 4.56 -5.66 -10.37
CA LYS A 154 4.67 -6.71 -11.37
C LYS A 154 3.88 -7.96 -11.00
N TYR A 155 3.55 -8.71 -12.01
CA TYR A 155 2.83 -9.98 -11.90
C TYR A 155 3.45 -11.03 -12.82
N VAL A 156 3.42 -12.31 -12.37
CA VAL A 156 3.85 -13.46 -13.19
C VAL A 156 3.02 -14.70 -12.87
N MET A 157 2.77 -15.52 -13.89
CA MET A 157 2.30 -16.89 -13.73
C MET A 157 3.50 -17.82 -13.81
N LEU A 158 3.98 -18.30 -12.67
CA LEU A 158 5.03 -19.32 -12.62
C LEU A 158 4.44 -20.72 -12.82
N THR A 159 5.27 -21.65 -13.26
CA THR A 159 4.92 -23.08 -13.22
C THR A 159 5.12 -23.60 -11.79
N PRO A 160 4.30 -24.55 -11.31
CA PRO A 160 4.52 -25.16 -9.98
C PRO A 160 5.91 -25.77 -9.81
N ALA A 161 6.49 -26.31 -10.86
CA ALA A 161 7.83 -26.89 -10.86
C ALA A 161 8.94 -25.84 -10.60
N ALA A 162 8.70 -24.57 -10.90
CA ALA A 162 9.65 -23.48 -10.59
C ALA A 162 9.78 -23.22 -9.08
N GLY A 163 8.73 -23.49 -8.32
CA GLY A 163 8.72 -23.52 -6.86
C GLY A 163 9.14 -22.22 -6.18
N LEU A 164 9.45 -22.33 -4.90
CA LEU A 164 9.85 -21.21 -4.05
C LEU A 164 11.09 -20.45 -4.56
N PRO A 165 12.12 -21.08 -5.14
CA PRO A 165 13.27 -20.34 -5.68
C PRO A 165 12.88 -19.28 -6.71
N ALA A 166 12.02 -19.64 -7.67
CA ALA A 166 11.56 -18.70 -8.68
C ALA A 166 10.69 -17.55 -8.11
N VAL A 167 9.90 -17.83 -7.08
CA VAL A 167 9.16 -16.78 -6.34
C VAL A 167 10.13 -15.79 -5.71
N LYS A 168 11.16 -16.28 -5.01
CA LYS A 168 12.19 -15.43 -4.40
C LYS A 168 12.91 -14.57 -5.44
N ASP A 169 13.31 -15.16 -6.54
CA ASP A 169 14.04 -14.46 -7.60
C ASP A 169 13.15 -13.41 -8.28
N PHE A 170 11.87 -13.72 -8.50
CA PHE A 170 10.92 -12.75 -9.05
C PHE A 170 10.72 -11.54 -8.13
N VAL A 171 10.58 -11.75 -6.82
CA VAL A 171 10.44 -10.65 -5.85
C VAL A 171 11.68 -9.74 -5.87
N ILE A 172 12.88 -10.33 -5.86
CA ILE A 172 14.12 -9.55 -5.89
C ILE A 172 14.31 -8.84 -7.24
N GLU A 173 13.94 -9.46 -8.36
CA GLU A 173 13.97 -8.82 -9.67
C GLU A 173 12.98 -7.63 -9.76
N CYS A 174 11.84 -7.71 -9.06
CA CYS A 174 10.93 -6.57 -8.95
C CYS A 174 11.60 -5.38 -8.24
N VAL A 175 12.28 -5.62 -7.10
CA VAL A 175 13.03 -4.57 -6.39
C VAL A 175 14.13 -3.96 -7.27
N LYS A 176 14.93 -4.82 -7.89
CA LYS A 176 16.03 -4.41 -8.76
C LYS A 176 15.57 -3.54 -9.94
N THR A 177 14.47 -3.95 -10.58
CA THR A 177 13.89 -3.22 -11.73
C THR A 177 13.15 -1.96 -11.30
N ALA A 178 12.55 -1.94 -10.13
CA ALA A 178 11.95 -0.73 -9.56
C ALA A 178 13.02 0.35 -9.33
N GLY A 179 14.15 -0.06 -8.78
CA GLY A 179 15.31 0.78 -8.60
C GLY A 179 15.02 2.10 -7.88
N PRO A 180 15.76 3.16 -8.23
CA PRO A 180 15.52 4.49 -7.65
C PRO A 180 14.18 5.11 -8.06
N ASP A 181 13.62 4.71 -9.20
CA ASP A 181 12.39 5.27 -9.76
C ASP A 181 11.14 5.02 -8.90
N ALA A 182 11.20 4.05 -7.98
CA ALA A 182 10.12 3.80 -7.02
C ALA A 182 10.31 4.52 -5.68
N CYS A 183 11.26 5.44 -5.58
CA CYS A 183 11.54 6.24 -4.39
C CYS A 183 11.79 5.40 -3.13
N PRO A 184 12.84 4.56 -3.08
CA PRO A 184 13.17 3.77 -1.89
C PRO A 184 13.50 4.66 -0.68
N PRO A 185 13.39 4.14 0.55
CA PRO A 185 13.16 2.74 0.92
C PRO A 185 11.76 2.23 0.57
N LEU A 186 11.71 1.01 0.01
CA LEU A 186 10.48 0.41 -0.48
C LEU A 186 9.77 -0.40 0.62
N ILE A 187 8.46 -0.57 0.44
CA ILE A 187 7.68 -1.59 1.11
C ILE A 187 7.06 -2.47 0.03
N LEU A 188 7.17 -3.77 0.18
CA LEU A 188 6.64 -4.72 -0.79
C LEU A 188 5.48 -5.51 -0.20
N GLY A 189 4.38 -5.54 -0.93
CA GLY A 189 3.34 -6.50 -0.70
C GLY A 189 3.43 -7.61 -1.75
N VAL A 190 3.47 -8.86 -1.31
CA VAL A 190 3.60 -10.04 -2.17
C VAL A 190 2.37 -10.91 -2.00
N GLY A 191 1.67 -11.18 -3.10
CA GLY A 191 0.56 -12.13 -3.15
C GLY A 191 0.98 -13.39 -3.89
N VAL A 192 0.84 -14.55 -3.27
CA VAL A 192 1.21 -15.84 -3.87
C VAL A 192 0.03 -16.80 -3.82
N GLY A 193 -0.29 -17.40 -4.94
CA GLY A 193 -1.40 -18.35 -5.04
C GLY A 193 -2.72 -17.68 -5.42
N GLY A 194 -3.80 -18.44 -5.34
CA GLY A 194 -5.12 -18.05 -5.84
C GLY A 194 -5.19 -18.09 -7.36
N THR A 195 -5.91 -17.12 -7.90
CA THR A 195 -6.03 -16.82 -9.33
C THR A 195 -5.21 -15.56 -9.68
N PHE A 196 -5.20 -15.17 -10.94
CA PHE A 196 -4.53 -13.96 -11.43
C PHE A 196 -4.87 -12.72 -10.58
N GLU A 197 -6.16 -12.42 -10.47
CA GLU A 197 -6.65 -11.26 -9.72
C GLU A 197 -6.46 -11.42 -8.22
N LYS A 198 -6.59 -12.66 -7.66
CA LYS A 198 -6.46 -12.89 -6.22
C LYS A 198 -5.02 -12.63 -5.73
N ALA A 199 -4.03 -13.05 -6.48
CA ALA A 199 -2.63 -12.75 -6.17
C ALA A 199 -2.37 -11.23 -6.19
N ALA A 200 -2.89 -10.52 -7.19
CA ALA A 200 -2.75 -9.06 -7.30
C ALA A 200 -3.46 -8.32 -6.15
N ILE A 201 -4.69 -8.73 -5.79
CA ILE A 201 -5.43 -8.16 -4.66
C ILE A 201 -4.68 -8.43 -3.34
N ASN A 202 -4.22 -9.66 -3.12
CA ASN A 202 -3.49 -10.03 -1.92
C ASN A 202 -2.16 -9.25 -1.78
N SER A 203 -1.46 -8.99 -2.89
CA SER A 203 -0.23 -8.19 -2.84
C SER A 203 -0.49 -6.76 -2.33
N LYS A 204 -1.62 -6.14 -2.70
CA LYS A 204 -2.02 -4.83 -2.16
C LYS A 204 -2.51 -4.94 -0.72
N LYS A 205 -3.31 -5.97 -0.40
CA LYS A 205 -3.81 -6.19 0.96
C LYS A 205 -2.67 -6.45 1.97
N ALA A 206 -1.59 -7.11 1.54
CA ALA A 206 -0.41 -7.34 2.36
C ALA A 206 0.25 -6.06 2.88
N LEU A 207 0.15 -4.95 2.15
CA LEU A 207 0.71 -3.66 2.51
C LEU A 207 0.04 -3.00 3.73
N PHE A 208 -1.14 -3.44 4.15
CA PHE A 208 -1.80 -2.92 5.36
C PHE A 208 -1.29 -3.55 6.66
N ARG A 209 -0.43 -4.57 6.58
CA ARG A 209 0.17 -5.16 7.79
C ARG A 209 1.25 -4.22 8.34
N GLU A 210 1.25 -4.03 9.66
CA GLU A 210 2.20 -3.18 10.38
C GLU A 210 3.66 -3.57 10.08
N LEU A 211 4.49 -2.59 9.72
CA LEU A 211 5.90 -2.79 9.42
C LEU A 211 6.68 -3.22 10.67
N GLY A 212 7.31 -4.40 10.54
CA GLY A 212 8.10 -5.01 11.62
C GLY A 212 7.27 -5.95 12.49
N SER A 213 5.95 -6.12 12.22
CA SER A 213 5.19 -7.21 12.81
C SER A 213 5.56 -8.53 12.14
N PRO A 214 5.72 -9.65 12.89
CA PRO A 214 5.99 -10.94 12.31
C PRO A 214 4.80 -11.43 11.48
N ASN A 215 5.06 -12.28 10.49
CA ASN A 215 3.98 -12.99 9.81
C ASN A 215 3.39 -14.05 10.76
N PRO A 216 2.04 -14.20 10.84
CA PRO A 216 1.43 -15.26 11.64
C PRO A 216 1.90 -16.68 11.29
N ASP A 217 2.28 -16.91 10.03
CA ASP A 217 2.93 -18.16 9.57
C ASP A 217 4.44 -18.02 9.72
N PRO A 218 5.10 -18.81 10.60
CA PRO A 218 6.54 -18.74 10.83
C PRO A 218 7.39 -19.02 9.58
N THR A 219 6.86 -19.81 8.64
CA THR A 219 7.56 -20.11 7.38
C THR A 219 7.58 -18.89 6.48
N LEU A 220 6.45 -18.17 6.41
CA LEU A 220 6.35 -16.93 5.66
C LEU A 220 7.15 -15.83 6.35
N ASP A 221 7.17 -15.77 7.67
CA ASP A 221 7.98 -14.79 8.42
C ASP A 221 9.47 -14.94 8.09
N ALA A 222 9.99 -16.17 8.14
CA ALA A 222 11.38 -16.44 7.76
C ALA A 222 11.66 -16.04 6.30
N LEU A 223 10.71 -16.28 5.39
CA LEU A 223 10.82 -15.90 3.98
C LEU A 223 10.81 -14.38 3.80
N GLU A 224 9.97 -13.66 4.51
CA GLU A 224 9.93 -12.18 4.49
C GLU A 224 11.27 -11.59 4.94
N GLN A 225 11.85 -12.11 6.01
CA GLN A 225 13.17 -11.69 6.52
C GLN A 225 14.29 -11.98 5.51
N GLU A 226 14.32 -13.18 4.93
CA GLU A 226 15.31 -13.54 3.90
C GLU A 226 15.22 -12.59 2.69
N LEU A 227 13.99 -12.34 2.21
CA LEU A 227 13.77 -11.45 1.06
C LEU A 227 14.14 -10.00 1.38
N LEU A 228 13.84 -9.51 2.58
CA LEU A 228 14.22 -8.18 3.03
C LEU A 228 15.74 -8.01 3.06
N GLU A 229 16.47 -9.01 3.59
CA GLU A 229 17.94 -8.97 3.56
C GLU A 229 18.48 -8.98 2.14
N ARG A 230 17.93 -9.82 1.25
CA ARG A 230 18.33 -9.87 -0.17
C ARG A 230 18.07 -8.55 -0.87
N ALA A 231 16.92 -7.93 -0.64
CA ALA A 231 16.56 -6.63 -1.20
C ALA A 231 17.52 -5.52 -0.73
N ASN A 232 17.89 -5.51 0.53
CA ASN A 232 18.80 -4.52 1.09
C ASN A 232 20.25 -4.72 0.61
N ARG A 233 20.67 -5.97 0.34
CA ARG A 233 22.00 -6.26 -0.27
C ARG A 233 22.14 -5.73 -1.71
N LEU A 234 21.04 -5.32 -2.37
CA LEU A 234 21.15 -4.68 -3.68
C LEU A 234 21.84 -3.31 -3.62
N GLY A 235 21.89 -2.68 -2.45
CA GLY A 235 22.64 -1.45 -2.25
C GLY A 235 22.07 -0.24 -3.00
N ILE A 236 20.79 -0.29 -3.43
CA ILE A 236 20.14 0.84 -4.11
C ILE A 236 20.06 2.04 -3.17
N GLY A 237 19.74 1.77 -1.89
CA GLY A 237 19.74 2.76 -0.82
C GLY A 237 18.61 3.78 -0.90
N PRO A 238 18.50 4.65 0.11
CA PRO A 238 17.48 5.69 0.18
C PRO A 238 17.50 6.60 -1.06
N GLN A 239 16.37 6.74 -1.72
CA GLN A 239 16.16 7.51 -2.97
C GLN A 239 17.15 7.14 -4.10
N GLY A 240 17.78 5.95 -4.03
CA GLY A 240 18.75 5.51 -5.04
C GLY A 240 20.15 6.10 -4.91
N TYR A 241 20.46 6.75 -3.79
CA TYR A 241 21.79 7.32 -3.53
C TYR A 241 22.83 6.31 -3.00
N GLY A 242 22.48 5.03 -3.03
CA GLY A 242 23.31 3.99 -2.43
C GLY A 242 23.13 3.90 -0.92
N GLY A 243 23.48 2.76 -0.34
CA GLY A 243 23.39 2.51 1.09
C GLY A 243 22.76 1.16 1.43
N ASP A 244 22.60 0.94 2.73
CA ASP A 244 22.14 -0.34 3.27
C ASP A 244 20.61 -0.48 3.28
N THR A 245 19.86 0.62 3.09
CA THR A 245 18.40 0.66 3.25
C THR A 245 17.70 0.83 1.91
N THR A 246 17.49 -0.28 1.19
CA THR A 246 16.69 -0.30 -0.05
C THR A 246 15.20 -0.53 0.23
N SER A 247 14.88 -1.33 1.25
CA SER A 247 13.50 -1.64 1.64
C SER A 247 13.34 -1.61 3.16
N PHE A 248 12.17 -1.17 3.62
CA PHE A 248 11.78 -1.20 5.04
C PHE A 248 11.12 -2.51 5.43
N GLY A 249 10.43 -3.18 4.50
CA GLY A 249 9.71 -4.40 4.79
C GLY A 249 9.16 -5.10 3.55
N ILE A 250 8.94 -6.39 3.69
CA ILE A 250 8.28 -7.25 2.69
C ILE A 250 7.21 -8.05 3.41
N HIS A 251 5.98 -7.98 2.94
CA HIS A 251 4.84 -8.67 3.51
C HIS A 251 4.24 -9.64 2.51
N ILE A 252 4.02 -10.89 2.91
CA ILE A 252 3.52 -11.96 2.04
C ILE A 252 2.15 -12.40 2.52
N LEU A 253 1.19 -12.48 1.59
CA LEU A 253 -0.08 -13.17 1.75
C LEU A 253 -0.18 -14.31 0.75
N THR A 254 -0.54 -15.49 1.22
CA THR A 254 -0.76 -16.66 0.38
C THR A 254 -2.25 -16.98 0.25
N TYR A 255 -2.59 -17.71 -0.79
CA TYR A 255 -3.93 -18.25 -0.98
C TYR A 255 -3.85 -19.61 -1.69
N PRO A 256 -4.70 -20.60 -1.34
CA PRO A 256 -4.75 -21.86 -2.07
C PRO A 256 -4.94 -21.63 -3.58
N CYS A 257 -4.23 -22.38 -4.43
CA CYS A 257 -4.27 -22.21 -5.87
C CYS A 257 -4.52 -23.53 -6.58
N HIS A 258 -4.81 -23.45 -7.89
CA HIS A 258 -4.94 -24.64 -8.71
C HIS A 258 -3.62 -25.39 -8.80
N ILE A 259 -3.66 -26.73 -8.81
CA ILE A 259 -2.48 -27.62 -8.79
C ILE A 259 -1.48 -27.34 -9.93
N THR A 260 -1.95 -26.76 -11.04
CA THR A 260 -1.10 -26.44 -12.21
C THR A 260 -0.64 -24.99 -12.29
N SER A 261 -0.95 -24.15 -11.28
CA SER A 261 -0.65 -22.72 -11.30
C SER A 261 0.11 -22.24 -10.08
N LEU A 262 0.98 -21.26 -10.27
CA LEU A 262 1.70 -20.55 -9.20
C LEU A 262 1.74 -19.06 -9.55
N PRO A 263 0.61 -18.34 -9.34
CA PRO A 263 0.56 -16.89 -9.57
C PRO A 263 1.33 -16.16 -8.47
N VAL A 264 2.09 -15.14 -8.87
CA VAL A 264 2.82 -14.25 -7.96
C VAL A 264 2.65 -12.81 -8.39
N ALA A 265 2.22 -11.97 -7.48
CA ALA A 265 2.13 -10.53 -7.67
C ALA A 265 2.98 -9.79 -6.64
N VAL A 266 3.65 -8.74 -7.07
CA VAL A 266 4.43 -7.86 -6.20
C VAL A 266 3.93 -6.44 -6.39
N THR A 267 3.32 -5.88 -5.36
CA THR A 267 2.99 -4.46 -5.30
C THR A 267 4.11 -3.70 -4.61
N ILE A 268 4.61 -2.66 -5.27
CA ILE A 268 5.66 -1.79 -4.75
C ILE A 268 5.03 -0.55 -4.12
N GLU A 269 5.45 -0.22 -2.91
CA GLU A 269 5.24 1.07 -2.25
C GLU A 269 6.56 1.74 -1.95
N CYS A 270 6.56 3.08 -1.94
CA CYS A 270 7.72 3.89 -1.59
C CYS A 270 7.74 4.26 -0.10
N HIS A 271 8.74 5.03 0.30
CA HIS A 271 8.84 5.59 1.65
C HIS A 271 7.62 6.43 2.10
N ALA A 272 6.78 6.87 1.15
CA ALA A 272 5.51 7.54 1.42
C ALA A 272 4.37 6.52 1.47
N HIS A 273 4.49 5.51 2.33
CA HIS A 273 3.48 4.48 2.51
C HIS A 273 2.29 5.03 3.30
N ARG A 274 1.22 5.36 2.57
CA ARG A 274 0.08 6.16 3.05
C ARG A 274 -1.17 5.32 3.11
N HIS A 275 -1.50 4.85 4.29
CA HIS A 275 -2.75 4.12 4.53
C HIS A 275 -3.33 4.49 5.89
N LYS A 276 -4.63 4.34 6.03
CA LYS A 276 -5.40 4.54 7.26
C LYS A 276 -6.58 3.61 7.28
N GLU A 277 -7.08 3.32 8.47
CA GLU A 277 -8.27 2.48 8.64
C GLU A 277 -9.22 3.02 9.69
N VAL A 278 -10.49 2.63 9.59
CA VAL A 278 -11.53 2.93 10.57
C VAL A 278 -12.50 1.77 10.67
N THR A 279 -13.03 1.56 11.85
CA THR A 279 -14.17 0.66 12.08
C THR A 279 -15.38 1.47 12.52
N LEU A 280 -16.46 1.37 11.74
CA LEU A 280 -17.74 1.98 11.98
C LEU A 280 -18.70 0.97 12.62
#